data_9b6cd02bbd301d56094bd7e1f2e0e4c3
#
_entry.id   9b6cd02bbd301d56094bd7e1f2e0e4c3
#
_cell.length_a   1.000
_cell.length_b   1.000
_cell.length_c   1.000
_cell.angle_alpha   90.00
_cell.angle_beta   90.00
_cell.angle_gamma   90.00
#
_symmetry.space_group_name_H-M   'P 1'
#
loop_
_entity.id
_entity.type
_entity.pdbx_description
1 polymer ?
#
loop_
_entity_poly.entity_id
_entity_poly.type
_entity_poly.pdbx_seq_one_letter_code
_entity_poly.pdbx_strand_id
1 'polypeptide(L)'
;MSRTPECCSVHTHSALCDGKGTLAEMAAAAFGAGVRFFGASGHSHTEIPHDAGNVLPADPAEYQAQVLALRGEYAGRMTVLLGIEQDSQSPQPVPDWADYWIGSVHNLYDPRTGNYHGIDWDREKLAACRDGQFGGDMLALTEGYYRDVAAMAERSPTILGHIDLVTKLNRGNALFDEDAPRYRAAALEALHHADPDRTLLEINTGAVSRGYRDAPYPALFLLREWRSMGGQVILTADTHSPETVIFGYRQAAELAKAAGYRESVLLTDRGWEPCPL
;
A
#
# COMPACT_ATOMS: atom_id res chain seq x y z
N MET A 1 17.31 -9.06 -21.23
CA MET A 1 16.44 -9.96 -20.45
C MET A 1 15.02 -9.41 -20.53
N SER A 2 14.02 -10.26 -20.69
CA SER A 2 12.60 -9.86 -20.66
C SER A 2 12.32 -9.21 -19.30
N ARG A 3 11.71 -8.02 -19.29
CA ARG A 3 11.23 -7.38 -18.06
C ARG A 3 9.91 -8.05 -17.69
N THR A 4 9.77 -8.46 -16.46
CA THR A 4 8.53 -9.01 -15.87
C THR A 4 8.18 -8.23 -14.60
N PRO A 5 6.95 -8.26 -14.14
CA PRO A 5 6.56 -7.53 -12.92
C PRO A 5 7.40 -7.87 -11.70
N GLU A 6 7.90 -9.11 -11.61
CA GLU A 6 8.78 -9.56 -10.52
C GLU A 6 10.13 -8.84 -10.47
N CYS A 7 10.48 -8.08 -11.52
CA CYS A 7 11.67 -7.24 -11.50
C CYS A 7 11.55 -6.01 -10.59
N CYS A 8 10.36 -5.68 -10.06
CA CYS A 8 10.09 -4.51 -9.24
C CYS A 8 9.49 -4.92 -7.90
N SER A 9 10.03 -4.42 -6.78
CA SER A 9 9.49 -4.59 -5.43
C SER A 9 9.68 -3.28 -4.68
N VAL A 10 8.63 -2.48 -4.58
CA VAL A 10 8.69 -1.08 -4.10
C VAL A 10 7.75 -0.79 -2.93
N HIS A 11 7.05 -1.80 -2.41
CA HIS A 11 6.32 -1.70 -1.16
C HIS A 11 6.95 -2.68 -0.18
N THR A 12 7.91 -2.16 0.61
CA THR A 12 8.81 -2.99 1.43
C THR A 12 9.07 -2.32 2.77
N HIS A 13 8.76 -3.05 3.84
CA HIS A 13 8.99 -2.68 5.23
C HIS A 13 10.26 -3.33 5.78
N SER A 14 10.77 -2.81 6.87
CA SER A 14 11.96 -3.33 7.53
C SER A 14 11.86 -3.19 9.05
N ALA A 15 12.84 -3.72 9.77
CA ALA A 15 12.93 -3.59 11.22
C ALA A 15 13.09 -2.14 11.73
N LEU A 16 13.15 -1.15 10.85
CA LEU A 16 13.09 0.28 11.20
C LEU A 16 11.65 0.79 11.37
N CYS A 17 10.64 0.00 10.93
CA CYS A 17 9.22 0.16 11.24
C CYS A 17 8.67 -1.15 11.80
N ASP A 18 7.84 -1.88 11.06
CA ASP A 18 7.17 -3.09 11.51
C ASP A 18 7.58 -4.37 10.75
N GLY A 19 8.55 -4.26 9.85
CA GLY A 19 9.12 -5.42 9.16
C GLY A 19 10.04 -6.27 10.05
N LYS A 20 10.24 -7.53 9.66
CA LYS A 20 11.03 -8.52 10.41
C LYS A 20 12.50 -8.54 10.04
N GLY A 21 12.83 -8.09 8.82
CA GLY A 21 14.20 -8.06 8.32
C GLY A 21 14.80 -6.67 8.36
N THR A 22 16.12 -6.58 8.48
CA THR A 22 16.86 -5.34 8.25
C THR A 22 16.72 -4.91 6.78
N LEU A 23 16.94 -3.63 6.48
CA LEU A 23 16.95 -3.13 5.09
C LEU A 23 17.95 -3.91 4.21
N ALA A 24 19.10 -4.29 4.76
CA ALA A 24 20.10 -5.08 4.06
C ALA A 24 19.61 -6.49 3.71
N GLU A 25 18.93 -7.17 4.66
CA GLU A 25 18.34 -8.49 4.42
C GLU A 25 17.20 -8.41 3.39
N MET A 26 16.35 -7.38 3.46
CA MET A 26 15.30 -7.16 2.48
C MET A 26 15.85 -6.91 1.08
N ALA A 27 16.88 -6.06 0.94
CA ALA A 27 17.53 -5.78 -0.34
C ALA A 27 18.25 -7.02 -0.90
N ALA A 28 18.93 -7.81 -0.04
CA ALA A 28 19.58 -9.04 -0.44
C ALA A 28 18.59 -10.09 -0.93
N ALA A 29 17.46 -10.26 -0.24
CA ALA A 29 16.39 -11.16 -0.66
C ALA A 29 15.78 -10.73 -2.01
N ALA A 30 15.51 -9.43 -2.18
CA ALA A 30 15.02 -8.89 -3.44
C ALA A 30 16.01 -9.14 -4.60
N PHE A 31 17.28 -8.86 -4.39
CA PHE A 31 18.31 -9.11 -5.39
C PHE A 31 18.42 -10.60 -5.73
N GLY A 32 18.38 -11.49 -4.72
CA GLY A 32 18.38 -12.94 -4.89
C GLY A 32 17.15 -13.46 -5.65
N ALA A 33 16.00 -12.82 -5.50
CA ALA A 33 14.77 -13.11 -6.24
C ALA A 33 14.77 -12.56 -7.67
N GLY A 34 15.80 -11.80 -8.09
CA GLY A 34 15.92 -11.25 -9.44
C GLY A 34 15.31 -9.85 -9.60
N VAL A 35 14.94 -9.20 -8.51
CA VAL A 35 14.47 -7.81 -8.51
C VAL A 35 15.57 -6.89 -9.06
N ARG A 36 15.17 -5.93 -9.88
CA ARG A 36 16.04 -4.92 -10.49
C ARG A 36 15.73 -3.51 -9.98
N PHE A 37 14.52 -3.29 -9.50
CA PHE A 37 14.04 -2.04 -8.93
C PHE A 37 13.48 -2.36 -7.55
N PHE A 38 14.30 -2.14 -6.54
CA PHE A 38 13.95 -2.33 -5.14
C PHE A 38 13.68 -0.96 -4.50
N GLY A 39 12.56 -0.82 -3.82
CA GLY A 39 12.21 0.37 -3.07
C GLY A 39 11.93 0.05 -1.62
N ALA A 40 12.61 0.70 -0.71
CA ALA A 40 12.22 0.73 0.69
C ALA A 40 11.10 1.77 0.87
N SER A 41 10.05 1.43 1.63
CA SER A 41 8.88 2.28 1.85
C SER A 41 8.34 2.13 3.28
N GLY A 42 9.22 2.33 4.28
CA GLY A 42 8.79 2.25 5.68
C GLY A 42 7.62 3.20 5.99
N HIS A 43 6.77 2.81 6.94
CA HIS A 43 5.65 3.63 7.41
C HIS A 43 6.11 5.01 7.88
N SER A 44 5.47 6.07 7.43
CA SER A 44 5.73 7.44 7.91
C SER A 44 5.43 7.56 9.40
N HIS A 45 6.12 8.49 10.06
CA HIS A 45 5.86 8.80 11.47
C HIS A 45 4.39 9.20 11.69
N THR A 46 3.80 8.65 12.76
CA THR A 46 2.52 9.11 13.33
C THR A 46 2.69 9.38 14.82
N GLU A 47 1.82 10.21 15.38
CA GLU A 47 1.74 10.46 16.83
C GLU A 47 0.69 9.55 17.49
N ILE A 48 0.25 8.52 16.79
CA ILE A 48 -0.80 7.59 17.24
C ILE A 48 -0.19 6.60 18.23
N PRO A 49 -0.70 6.51 19.47
CA PRO A 49 -0.07 5.68 20.50
C PRO A 49 0.07 4.20 20.16
N HIS A 50 -0.87 3.63 19.39
CA HIS A 50 -0.79 2.22 19.04
C HIS A 50 0.13 1.93 17.85
N ASP A 51 0.57 2.96 17.10
CA ASP A 51 1.56 2.82 16.04
C ASP A 51 3.01 2.88 16.59
N ALA A 52 3.18 3.24 17.86
CA ALA A 52 4.50 3.39 18.48
C ALA A 52 5.34 2.12 18.31
N GLY A 53 6.52 2.26 17.70
CA GLY A 53 7.43 1.14 17.40
C GLY A 53 7.14 0.41 16.08
N ASN A 54 6.06 0.78 15.36
CA ASN A 54 5.69 0.20 14.08
C ASN A 54 5.87 1.19 12.90
N VAL A 55 6.27 2.42 13.19
CA VAL A 55 6.48 3.49 12.21
C VAL A 55 7.89 4.06 12.32
N LEU A 56 8.38 4.68 11.27
CA LEU A 56 9.67 5.39 11.29
C LEU A 56 9.64 6.50 12.35
N PRO A 57 10.78 6.83 12.96
CA PRO A 57 10.86 7.98 13.87
C PRO A 57 10.59 9.29 13.13
N ALA A 58 10.26 10.33 13.89
CA ALA A 58 10.02 11.68 13.34
C ALA A 58 11.22 12.24 12.56
N ASP A 59 12.44 11.87 12.97
CA ASP A 59 13.68 12.09 12.20
C ASP A 59 14.13 10.73 11.61
N PRO A 60 13.88 10.46 10.32
CA PRO A 60 14.22 9.21 9.66
C PRO A 60 15.65 9.19 9.10
N ALA A 61 16.59 9.96 9.65
CA ALA A 61 17.97 10.07 9.12
C ALA A 61 18.69 8.73 9.02
N GLU A 62 18.47 7.81 9.99
CA GLU A 62 19.04 6.46 9.95
C GLU A 62 18.47 5.64 8.79
N TYR A 63 17.15 5.69 8.57
CA TYR A 63 16.49 5.04 7.45
C TYR A 63 17.05 5.53 6.11
N GLN A 64 17.15 6.85 5.93
CA GLN A 64 17.71 7.44 4.72
C GLN A 64 19.15 6.99 4.49
N ALA A 65 20.00 7.06 5.53
CA ALA A 65 21.42 6.69 5.45
C ALA A 65 21.58 5.21 5.03
N GLN A 66 20.79 4.30 5.61
CA GLN A 66 20.84 2.89 5.27
C GLN A 66 20.39 2.62 3.82
N VAL A 67 19.31 3.24 3.34
CA VAL A 67 18.84 3.08 1.95
C VAL A 67 19.87 3.64 0.97
N LEU A 68 20.46 4.80 1.25
CA LEU A 68 21.50 5.40 0.40
C LEU A 68 22.79 4.54 0.37
N ALA A 69 23.16 3.92 1.47
CA ALA A 69 24.26 2.97 1.52
C ALA A 69 24.00 1.76 0.62
N LEU A 70 22.78 1.18 0.68
CA LEU A 70 22.36 0.07 -0.20
C LEU A 70 22.34 0.49 -1.67
N ARG A 71 21.92 1.72 -1.99
CA ARG A 71 21.98 2.27 -3.35
C ARG A 71 23.42 2.25 -3.90
N GLY A 72 24.38 2.62 -3.07
CA GLY A 72 25.81 2.54 -3.41
C GLY A 72 26.30 1.10 -3.57
N GLU A 73 25.93 0.21 -2.64
CA GLU A 73 26.32 -1.19 -2.66
C GLU A 73 25.83 -1.95 -3.91
N TYR A 74 24.57 -1.70 -4.30
CA TYR A 74 23.93 -2.37 -5.44
C TYR A 74 24.11 -1.63 -6.77
N ALA A 75 24.89 -0.56 -6.82
CA ALA A 75 25.10 0.23 -8.04
C ALA A 75 25.50 -0.64 -9.25
N GLY A 76 24.80 -0.45 -10.37
CA GLY A 76 24.98 -1.23 -11.61
C GLY A 76 24.40 -2.63 -11.59
N ARG A 77 23.83 -3.09 -10.46
CA ARG A 77 23.25 -4.44 -10.31
C ARG A 77 21.74 -4.37 -10.06
N MET A 78 21.32 -3.51 -9.19
CA MET A 78 19.91 -3.27 -8.81
C MET A 78 19.76 -1.78 -8.47
N THR A 79 18.73 -1.15 -8.99
CA THR A 79 18.35 0.23 -8.61
C THR A 79 17.66 0.16 -7.24
N VAL A 80 18.15 0.96 -6.28
CA VAL A 80 17.54 1.08 -4.96
C VAL A 80 16.88 2.45 -4.84
N LEU A 81 15.59 2.47 -4.61
CA LEU A 81 14.75 3.66 -4.46
C LEU A 81 14.47 3.92 -2.99
N LEU A 82 14.55 5.18 -2.60
CA LEU A 82 14.23 5.67 -1.26
C LEU A 82 12.80 6.18 -1.26
N GLY A 83 11.87 5.36 -0.79
CA GLY A 83 10.45 5.70 -0.70
C GLY A 83 9.97 5.86 0.73
N ILE A 84 8.69 6.13 0.86
CA ILE A 84 7.97 6.16 2.14
C ILE A 84 6.51 5.75 1.89
N GLU A 85 5.95 4.98 2.81
CA GLU A 85 4.51 4.80 2.88
C GLU A 85 3.93 5.86 3.82
N GLN A 86 3.33 6.88 3.20
CA GLN A 86 2.78 8.04 3.89
C GLN A 86 1.37 7.75 4.38
N ASP A 87 1.21 7.64 5.69
CA ASP A 87 -0.10 7.52 6.33
C ASP A 87 -0.91 8.82 6.21
N SER A 88 -2.24 8.69 6.10
CA SER A 88 -3.17 9.83 6.04
C SER A 88 -3.13 10.68 7.31
N GLN A 89 -2.79 10.07 8.44
CA GLN A 89 -2.73 10.70 9.76
C GLN A 89 -1.30 11.14 10.16
N SER A 90 -0.33 11.01 9.27
CA SER A 90 1.02 11.55 9.55
C SER A 90 0.98 13.05 9.71
N PRO A 91 1.53 13.62 10.82
CA PRO A 91 1.59 15.06 11.02
C PRO A 91 2.62 15.74 10.12
N GLN A 92 3.47 14.96 9.46
CA GLN A 92 4.54 15.44 8.59
C GLN A 92 4.11 15.42 7.13
N PRO A 93 4.54 16.40 6.31
CA PRO A 93 4.35 16.34 4.88
C PRO A 93 5.17 15.19 4.27
N VAL A 94 4.82 14.79 3.05
CA VAL A 94 5.67 13.89 2.26
C VAL A 94 7.06 14.54 2.13
N PRO A 95 8.13 13.83 2.48
CA PRO A 95 9.46 14.42 2.51
C PRO A 95 10.05 14.59 1.10
N ASP A 96 10.72 15.72 0.88
CA ASP A 96 11.35 16.05 -0.40
C ASP A 96 12.50 15.10 -0.80
N TRP A 97 13.03 14.33 0.16
CA TRP A 97 14.09 13.34 -0.12
C TRP A 97 13.56 12.02 -0.71
N ALA A 98 12.25 11.79 -0.70
CA ALA A 98 11.70 10.56 -1.23
C ALA A 98 11.69 10.54 -2.77
N ASP A 99 12.21 9.47 -3.37
CA ASP A 99 12.14 9.25 -4.81
C ASP A 99 10.69 8.96 -5.25
N TYR A 100 9.88 8.38 -4.36
CA TYR A 100 8.47 8.07 -4.54
C TYR A 100 7.78 7.94 -3.17
N TRP A 101 6.46 7.99 -3.18
CA TRP A 101 5.69 7.73 -1.98
C TRP A 101 4.40 6.96 -2.27
N ILE A 102 4.03 6.14 -1.31
CA ILE A 102 2.78 5.38 -1.30
C ILE A 102 1.83 6.12 -0.36
N GLY A 103 0.64 6.44 -0.82
CA GLY A 103 -0.39 7.06 0.02
C GLY A 103 -1.31 6.01 0.59
N SER A 104 -1.41 5.91 1.92
CA SER A 104 -2.16 4.86 2.61
C SER A 104 -3.03 5.40 3.74
N VAL A 105 -4.08 4.66 4.09
CA VAL A 105 -4.99 4.95 5.20
C VAL A 105 -5.06 3.72 6.10
N HIS A 106 -4.46 3.82 7.29
CA HIS A 106 -4.46 2.73 8.29
C HIS A 106 -5.31 3.07 9.51
N ASN A 107 -5.55 4.35 9.75
CA ASN A 107 -6.25 4.83 10.92
C ASN A 107 -7.39 5.77 10.56
N LEU A 108 -8.51 5.68 11.28
CA LEU A 108 -9.59 6.65 11.25
C LEU A 108 -9.53 7.55 12.48
N TYR A 109 -9.68 8.85 12.29
CA TYR A 109 -9.75 9.82 13.38
C TYR A 109 -11.20 10.05 13.80
N ASP A 110 -11.49 9.96 15.11
CA ASP A 110 -12.79 10.35 15.68
C ASP A 110 -12.69 11.77 16.30
N PRO A 111 -13.23 12.80 15.63
CA PRO A 111 -13.14 14.17 16.11
C PRO A 111 -13.94 14.43 17.40
N ARG A 112 -14.87 13.54 17.78
CA ARG A 112 -15.65 13.67 19.01
C ARG A 112 -14.86 13.30 20.25
N THR A 113 -13.93 12.34 20.12
CA THR A 113 -13.13 11.79 21.22
C THR A 113 -11.66 12.18 21.15
N GLY A 114 -11.18 12.60 19.96
CA GLY A 114 -9.77 12.82 19.67
C GLY A 114 -8.98 11.52 19.47
N ASN A 115 -9.65 10.38 19.38
CA ASN A 115 -9.01 9.09 19.25
C ASN A 115 -8.78 8.69 17.79
N TYR A 116 -7.76 7.85 17.59
CA TYR A 116 -7.49 7.16 16.35
C TYR A 116 -7.85 5.68 16.47
N HIS A 117 -8.36 5.11 15.41
CA HIS A 117 -8.78 3.72 15.33
C HIS A 117 -8.09 3.03 14.16
N GLY A 118 -7.16 2.09 14.44
CA GLY A 118 -6.57 1.23 13.41
C GLY A 118 -7.62 0.32 12.79
N ILE A 119 -7.74 0.37 11.45
CA ILE A 119 -8.80 -0.37 10.74
C ILE A 119 -8.41 -1.80 10.39
N ASP A 120 -7.13 -2.10 10.44
CA ASP A 120 -6.56 -3.35 9.91
C ASP A 120 -5.82 -4.20 10.97
N TRP A 121 -5.88 -3.83 12.25
CA TRP A 121 -5.20 -4.51 13.35
C TRP A 121 -5.86 -5.83 13.72
N ASP A 122 -7.08 -5.76 14.24
CA ASP A 122 -7.91 -6.89 14.63
C ASP A 122 -9.40 -6.56 14.58
N ARG A 123 -10.23 -7.60 14.65
CA ARG A 123 -11.69 -7.45 14.58
C ARG A 123 -12.29 -6.75 15.80
N GLU A 124 -11.69 -6.87 16.97
CA GLU A 124 -12.19 -6.24 18.20
C GLU A 124 -12.02 -4.74 18.14
N LYS A 125 -10.83 -4.25 17.73
CA LYS A 125 -10.57 -2.82 17.53
C LYS A 125 -11.45 -2.22 16.43
N LEU A 126 -11.61 -2.95 15.32
CA LEU A 126 -12.50 -2.52 14.24
C LEU A 126 -13.96 -2.44 14.68
N ALA A 127 -14.44 -3.41 15.48
CA ALA A 127 -15.78 -3.38 16.07
C ALA A 127 -15.94 -2.22 17.06
N ALA A 128 -14.93 -1.94 17.87
CA ALA A 128 -14.94 -0.79 18.79
C ALA A 128 -15.01 0.54 18.03
N CYS A 129 -14.30 0.68 16.92
CA CYS A 129 -14.41 1.83 16.02
C CYS A 129 -15.83 1.96 15.46
N ARG A 130 -16.40 0.87 14.90
CA ARG A 130 -17.75 0.82 14.38
C ARG A 130 -18.78 1.27 15.44
N ASP A 131 -18.72 0.70 16.63
CA ASP A 131 -19.71 0.96 17.68
C ASP A 131 -19.55 2.37 18.26
N GLY A 132 -18.32 2.82 18.47
CA GLY A 132 -18.01 4.11 19.05
C GLY A 132 -18.25 5.28 18.08
N GLN A 133 -17.79 5.16 16.85
CA GLN A 133 -17.80 6.29 15.90
C GLN A 133 -18.95 6.24 14.89
N PHE A 134 -19.40 5.03 14.51
CA PHE A 134 -20.35 4.82 13.40
C PHE A 134 -21.68 4.19 13.85
N GLY A 135 -21.99 4.20 15.15
CA GLY A 135 -23.30 3.78 15.69
C GLY A 135 -23.63 2.31 15.43
N GLY A 136 -22.63 1.44 15.27
CA GLY A 136 -22.79 0.01 14.98
C GLY A 136 -22.92 -0.33 13.49
N ASP A 137 -22.90 0.66 12.58
CA ASP A 137 -23.04 0.45 11.14
C ASP A 137 -21.66 0.28 10.47
N MET A 138 -21.34 -0.97 10.06
CA MET A 138 -20.10 -1.26 9.34
C MET A 138 -20.01 -0.57 7.97
N LEU A 139 -21.12 -0.39 7.27
CA LEU A 139 -21.11 0.32 6.00
C LEU A 139 -20.81 1.82 6.20
N ALA A 140 -21.30 2.42 7.27
CA ALA A 140 -20.94 3.80 7.63
C ALA A 140 -19.43 3.92 7.98
N LEU A 141 -18.84 2.90 8.62
CA LEU A 141 -17.40 2.85 8.83
C LEU A 141 -16.64 2.78 7.49
N THR A 142 -17.06 1.92 6.57
CA THR A 142 -16.42 1.84 5.24
C THR A 142 -16.54 3.14 4.45
N GLU A 143 -17.68 3.82 4.51
CA GLU A 143 -17.87 5.16 3.94
C GLU A 143 -16.92 6.20 4.58
N GLY A 144 -16.70 6.10 5.90
CA GLY A 144 -15.72 6.91 6.63
C GLY A 144 -14.30 6.68 6.13
N TYR A 145 -13.93 5.41 6.01
CA TYR A 145 -12.64 5.00 5.47
C TYR A 145 -12.41 5.55 4.05
N TYR A 146 -13.37 5.37 3.15
CA TYR A 146 -13.22 5.85 1.78
C TYR A 146 -13.20 7.37 1.63
N ARG A 147 -13.77 8.13 2.57
CA ARG A 147 -13.56 9.60 2.61
C ARG A 147 -12.09 9.95 2.87
N ASP A 148 -11.43 9.23 3.77
CA ASP A 148 -10.00 9.45 4.03
C ASP A 148 -9.13 8.99 2.86
N VAL A 149 -9.51 7.89 2.18
CA VAL A 149 -8.89 7.45 0.92
C VAL A 149 -9.04 8.49 -0.18
N ALA A 150 -10.22 9.10 -0.34
CA ALA A 150 -10.44 10.18 -1.30
C ALA A 150 -9.51 11.38 -1.03
N ALA A 151 -9.42 11.80 0.23
CA ALA A 151 -8.52 12.88 0.63
C ALA A 151 -7.03 12.54 0.39
N MET A 152 -6.63 11.26 0.58
CA MET A 152 -5.30 10.78 0.24
C MET A 152 -5.07 10.78 -1.28
N ALA A 153 -6.04 10.35 -2.05
CA ALA A 153 -5.97 10.30 -3.52
C ALA A 153 -5.77 11.70 -4.13
N GLU A 154 -6.46 12.73 -3.62
CA GLU A 154 -6.31 14.13 -4.04
C GLU A 154 -4.88 14.67 -3.88
N ARG A 155 -4.08 14.08 -2.98
CA ARG A 155 -2.66 14.45 -2.80
C ARG A 155 -1.76 13.94 -3.92
N SER A 156 -2.29 13.16 -4.87
CA SER A 156 -1.59 12.57 -6.01
C SER A 156 -0.35 11.77 -5.58
N PRO A 157 -0.50 10.70 -4.77
CA PRO A 157 0.62 9.82 -4.44
C PRO A 157 1.22 9.19 -5.70
N THR A 158 2.51 8.87 -5.67
CA THR A 158 3.12 8.07 -6.75
C THR A 158 2.39 6.75 -6.90
N ILE A 159 2.03 6.13 -5.74
CA ILE A 159 1.27 4.89 -5.67
C ILE A 159 0.14 5.10 -4.65
N LEU A 160 -1.11 4.86 -5.03
CA LEU A 160 -2.23 4.78 -4.09
C LEU A 160 -2.26 3.35 -3.55
N GLY A 161 -1.88 3.18 -2.29
CA GLY A 161 -1.69 1.91 -1.63
C GLY A 161 -3.02 1.24 -1.29
N HIS A 162 -3.06 -0.08 -1.32
CA HIS A 162 -4.15 -0.98 -0.86
C HIS A 162 -5.49 -0.28 -0.57
N ILE A 163 -6.04 0.37 -1.58
CA ILE A 163 -7.20 1.29 -1.50
C ILE A 163 -8.41 0.73 -0.74
N ASP A 164 -8.57 -0.59 -0.69
CA ASP A 164 -9.66 -1.28 0.01
C ASP A 164 -9.17 -2.09 1.24
N LEU A 165 -8.13 -1.58 1.95
CA LEU A 165 -7.57 -2.19 3.16
C LEU A 165 -8.63 -2.46 4.24
N VAL A 166 -9.69 -1.66 4.30
CA VAL A 166 -10.84 -1.88 5.21
C VAL A 166 -11.45 -3.28 5.09
N THR A 167 -11.19 -3.98 3.99
CA THR A 167 -11.63 -5.37 3.76
C THR A 167 -10.70 -6.42 4.35
N LYS A 168 -9.52 -6.06 4.89
CA LYS A 168 -8.50 -6.98 5.41
C LYS A 168 -9.08 -8.04 6.36
N LEU A 169 -9.94 -7.63 7.27
CA LEU A 169 -10.54 -8.49 8.28
C LEU A 169 -11.91 -9.06 7.87
N ASN A 170 -12.37 -8.76 6.65
CA ASN A 170 -13.70 -9.11 6.14
C ASN A 170 -13.75 -10.40 5.31
N ARG A 171 -12.77 -11.30 5.45
CA ARG A 171 -12.74 -12.55 4.66
C ARG A 171 -14.08 -13.28 4.71
N GLY A 172 -14.64 -13.59 3.54
CA GLY A 172 -15.94 -14.24 3.40
C GLY A 172 -17.14 -13.36 3.79
N ASN A 173 -17.02 -12.04 3.67
CA ASN A 173 -18.07 -11.06 4.06
C ASN A 173 -18.48 -11.17 5.53
N ALA A 174 -17.52 -11.51 6.41
CA ALA A 174 -17.81 -11.78 7.81
C ALA A 174 -18.28 -10.55 8.62
N LEU A 175 -17.97 -9.33 8.14
CA LEU A 175 -18.29 -8.07 8.82
C LEU A 175 -19.30 -7.23 8.04
N PHE A 176 -19.22 -7.26 6.71
CA PHE A 176 -20.14 -6.58 5.79
C PHE A 176 -20.10 -7.24 4.42
N ASP A 177 -21.13 -6.98 3.62
CA ASP A 177 -21.22 -7.45 2.23
C ASP A 177 -20.41 -6.53 1.30
N GLU A 178 -19.35 -7.05 0.68
CA GLU A 178 -18.53 -6.32 -0.30
C GLU A 178 -19.27 -6.05 -1.63
N ASP A 179 -20.43 -6.64 -1.85
CA ASP A 179 -21.33 -6.32 -2.97
C ASP A 179 -22.41 -5.28 -2.60
N ALA A 180 -22.47 -4.84 -1.34
CA ALA A 180 -23.44 -3.83 -0.91
C ALA A 180 -23.30 -2.52 -1.73
N PRO A 181 -24.40 -1.96 -2.27
CA PRO A 181 -24.33 -0.76 -3.09
C PRO A 181 -23.67 0.45 -2.39
N ARG A 182 -23.88 0.61 -1.08
CA ARG A 182 -23.26 1.68 -0.28
C ARG A 182 -21.74 1.54 -0.25
N TYR A 183 -21.22 0.33 0.01
CA TYR A 183 -19.78 0.03 0.01
C TYR A 183 -19.17 0.34 -1.34
N ARG A 184 -19.76 -0.23 -2.43
CA ARG A 184 -19.22 -0.06 -3.79
C ARG A 184 -19.27 1.38 -4.25
N ALA A 185 -20.33 2.12 -3.91
CA ALA A 185 -20.45 3.53 -4.26
C ALA A 185 -19.35 4.37 -3.59
N ALA A 186 -19.12 4.18 -2.28
CA ALA A 186 -18.08 4.89 -1.54
C ALA A 186 -16.67 4.57 -2.08
N ALA A 187 -16.41 3.30 -2.41
CA ALA A 187 -15.12 2.87 -2.96
C ALA A 187 -14.84 3.47 -4.35
N LEU A 188 -15.85 3.50 -5.23
CA LEU A 188 -15.75 4.12 -6.56
C LEU A 188 -15.60 5.64 -6.47
N GLU A 189 -16.35 6.29 -5.58
CA GLU A 189 -16.22 7.72 -5.35
C GLU A 189 -14.80 8.09 -4.93
N ALA A 190 -14.25 7.37 -3.94
CA ALA A 190 -12.87 7.59 -3.49
C ALA A 190 -11.85 7.42 -4.62
N LEU A 191 -12.02 6.40 -5.47
CA LEU A 191 -11.15 6.16 -6.61
C LEU A 191 -11.18 7.31 -7.62
N HIS A 192 -12.35 7.94 -7.83
CA HIS A 192 -12.51 9.05 -8.76
C HIS A 192 -11.81 10.35 -8.33
N HIS A 193 -11.36 10.45 -7.07
CA HIS A 193 -10.50 11.56 -6.60
C HIS A 193 -9.03 11.39 -7.00
N ALA A 194 -8.61 10.21 -7.46
CA ALA A 194 -7.25 9.98 -7.92
C ALA A 194 -7.06 10.46 -9.36
N ASP A 195 -5.90 11.07 -9.62
CA ASP A 195 -5.49 11.48 -10.97
C ASP A 195 -4.76 10.31 -11.66
N PRO A 196 -5.36 9.67 -12.70
CA PRO A 196 -4.77 8.51 -13.35
C PRO A 196 -3.49 8.81 -14.15
N ASP A 197 -3.22 10.08 -14.47
CA ASP A 197 -1.99 10.49 -15.15
C ASP A 197 -0.81 10.67 -14.17
N ARG A 198 -1.09 10.78 -12.88
CA ARG A 198 -0.09 11.09 -11.84
C ARG A 198 0.08 10.02 -10.80
N THR A 199 -0.88 9.11 -10.68
CA THR A 199 -0.94 8.10 -9.64
C THR A 199 -1.02 6.70 -10.24
N LEU A 200 -0.30 5.75 -9.66
CA LEU A 200 -0.44 4.33 -9.94
C LEU A 200 -1.38 3.70 -8.89
N LEU A 201 -2.28 2.82 -9.33
CA LEU A 201 -3.04 2.01 -8.38
C LEU A 201 -2.27 0.73 -8.07
N GLU A 202 -2.09 0.46 -6.79
CA GLU A 202 -1.41 -0.73 -6.30
C GLU A 202 -2.28 -1.98 -6.47
N ILE A 203 -1.67 -3.08 -6.94
CA ILE A 203 -2.21 -4.44 -6.77
C ILE A 203 -1.36 -5.12 -5.71
N ASN A 204 -1.87 -5.19 -4.47
CA ASN A 204 -1.12 -5.52 -3.28
C ASN A 204 -1.44 -6.95 -2.81
N THR A 205 -0.41 -7.74 -2.58
CA THR A 205 -0.55 -9.14 -2.15
C THR A 205 -0.26 -9.36 -0.66
N GLY A 206 0.01 -8.31 0.11
CA GLY A 206 0.40 -8.40 1.51
C GLY A 206 -0.59 -9.11 2.41
N ALA A 207 -1.91 -8.84 2.25
CA ALA A 207 -2.92 -9.54 3.02
C ALA A 207 -3.02 -11.04 2.67
N VAL A 208 -2.72 -11.42 1.42
CA VAL A 208 -2.68 -12.84 1.00
C VAL A 208 -1.48 -13.53 1.64
N SER A 209 -0.31 -12.90 1.63
CA SER A 209 0.91 -13.47 2.22
C SER A 209 0.78 -13.72 3.72
N ARG A 210 -0.01 -12.88 4.41
CA ARG A 210 -0.30 -12.97 5.85
C ARG A 210 -1.55 -13.80 6.19
N GLY A 211 -2.26 -14.34 5.17
CA GLY A 211 -3.43 -15.23 5.35
C GLY A 211 -4.74 -14.53 5.71
N TYR A 212 -4.80 -13.20 5.61
CA TYR A 212 -6.03 -12.43 5.88
C TYR A 212 -7.04 -12.49 4.74
N ARG A 213 -6.55 -12.51 3.49
CA ARG A 213 -7.39 -12.51 2.28
C ARG A 213 -7.01 -13.66 1.36
N ASP A 214 -7.94 -14.07 0.48
CA ASP A 214 -7.72 -15.08 -0.55
C ASP A 214 -7.33 -14.46 -1.89
N ALA A 215 -7.51 -13.14 -2.06
CA ALA A 215 -7.19 -12.39 -3.25
C ALA A 215 -6.45 -11.08 -2.89
N PRO A 216 -5.58 -10.57 -3.79
CA PRO A 216 -4.92 -9.28 -3.63
C PRO A 216 -5.92 -8.11 -3.56
N TYR A 217 -5.48 -6.99 -2.98
CA TYR A 217 -6.13 -5.70 -3.19
C TYR A 217 -5.79 -5.12 -4.57
N PRO A 218 -6.60 -4.25 -5.13
CA PRO A 218 -7.98 -4.00 -4.76
C PRO A 218 -8.95 -4.99 -5.41
N ALA A 219 -10.22 -4.93 -5.01
CA ALA A 219 -11.28 -5.72 -5.62
C ALA A 219 -11.38 -5.47 -7.15
N LEU A 220 -11.76 -6.50 -7.89
CA LEU A 220 -11.78 -6.48 -9.36
C LEU A 220 -12.61 -5.31 -9.95
N PHE A 221 -13.70 -4.89 -9.30
CA PHE A 221 -14.52 -3.79 -9.80
C PHE A 221 -13.78 -2.46 -9.76
N LEU A 222 -12.93 -2.22 -8.75
CA LEU A 222 -12.08 -1.03 -8.64
C LEU A 222 -11.01 -1.01 -9.71
N LEU A 223 -10.37 -2.15 -10.00
CA LEU A 223 -9.39 -2.26 -11.08
C LEU A 223 -10.01 -1.98 -12.46
N ARG A 224 -11.23 -2.47 -12.69
CA ARG A 224 -11.95 -2.20 -13.94
C ARG A 224 -12.29 -0.72 -14.09
N GLU A 225 -12.73 -0.09 -13.01
CA GLU A 225 -13.00 1.34 -13.01
C GLU A 225 -11.74 2.14 -13.26
N TRP A 226 -10.65 1.85 -12.52
CA TRP A 226 -9.36 2.52 -12.69
C TRP A 226 -8.85 2.43 -14.13
N ARG A 227 -8.98 1.23 -14.72
CA ARG A 227 -8.65 1.05 -16.13
C ARG A 227 -9.54 1.89 -17.06
N SER A 228 -10.81 2.04 -16.75
CA SER A 228 -11.74 2.85 -17.57
C SER A 228 -11.40 4.33 -17.53
N MET A 229 -10.80 4.80 -16.42
CA MET A 229 -10.26 6.15 -16.25
C MET A 229 -8.91 6.36 -16.96
N GLY A 230 -8.31 5.31 -17.54
CA GLY A 230 -6.99 5.34 -18.17
C GLY A 230 -5.83 5.06 -17.22
N GLY A 231 -6.11 4.75 -15.97
CA GLY A 231 -5.10 4.55 -14.92
C GLY A 231 -4.27 3.29 -15.12
N GLN A 232 -3.03 3.34 -14.68
CA GLN A 232 -2.06 2.26 -14.73
C GLN A 232 -1.92 1.58 -13.35
N VAL A 233 -1.46 0.32 -13.34
CA VAL A 233 -1.31 -0.48 -12.12
C VAL A 233 0.14 -0.90 -11.90
N ILE A 234 0.51 -1.02 -10.63
CA ILE A 234 1.78 -1.59 -10.18
C ILE A 234 1.51 -2.78 -9.26
N LEU A 235 2.30 -3.85 -9.40
CA LEU A 235 2.21 -5.02 -8.53
C LEU A 235 3.18 -4.84 -7.35
N THR A 236 2.71 -5.12 -6.14
CA THR A 236 3.52 -5.04 -4.92
C THR A 236 3.24 -6.21 -3.99
N ALA A 237 4.19 -6.50 -3.12
CA ALA A 237 4.04 -7.53 -2.10
C ALA A 237 3.67 -6.97 -0.73
N ASP A 238 3.88 -5.68 -0.48
CA ASP A 238 3.71 -5.07 0.84
C ASP A 238 4.41 -5.97 1.89
N THR A 239 5.69 -6.17 1.58
CA THR A 239 6.47 -7.22 2.24
C THR A 239 7.03 -6.75 3.56
N HIS A 240 6.84 -7.57 4.60
CA HIS A 240 7.35 -7.35 5.95
C HIS A 240 8.42 -8.38 6.33
N SER A 241 8.80 -9.26 5.39
CA SER A 241 9.87 -10.24 5.64
C SER A 241 10.62 -10.60 4.35
N PRO A 242 11.90 -10.97 4.44
CA PRO A 242 12.73 -11.31 3.28
C PRO A 242 12.13 -12.37 2.36
N GLU A 243 11.36 -13.31 2.90
CA GLU A 243 10.80 -14.44 2.17
C GLU A 243 9.61 -14.04 1.26
N THR A 244 9.07 -12.83 1.44
CA THR A 244 7.84 -12.41 0.77
C THR A 244 8.01 -11.25 -0.22
N VAL A 245 9.25 -10.89 -0.58
CA VAL A 245 9.57 -9.69 -1.39
C VAL A 245 8.88 -9.61 -2.76
N ILE A 246 8.49 -10.72 -3.35
CA ILE A 246 7.70 -10.82 -4.60
C ILE A 246 6.55 -11.83 -4.44
N PHE A 247 6.09 -12.05 -3.20
CA PHE A 247 5.02 -13.01 -2.94
C PHE A 247 3.75 -12.65 -3.72
N GLY A 248 3.14 -13.67 -4.34
CA GLY A 248 1.81 -13.54 -4.96
C GLY A 248 1.75 -12.75 -6.26
N TYR A 249 2.88 -12.31 -6.85
CA TYR A 249 2.88 -11.50 -8.08
C TYR A 249 2.17 -12.18 -9.26
N ARG A 250 2.26 -13.51 -9.38
CA ARG A 250 1.49 -14.24 -10.39
C ARG A 250 -0.03 -14.09 -10.17
N GLN A 251 -0.49 -14.14 -8.91
CA GLN A 251 -1.91 -13.96 -8.59
C GLN A 251 -2.35 -12.51 -8.87
N ALA A 252 -1.50 -11.53 -8.54
CA ALA A 252 -1.73 -10.11 -8.85
C ALA A 252 -1.80 -9.87 -10.36
N ALA A 253 -0.92 -10.49 -11.15
CA ALA A 253 -0.94 -10.41 -12.61
C ALA A 253 -2.22 -11.01 -13.21
N GLU A 254 -2.68 -12.15 -12.71
CA GLU A 254 -3.95 -12.74 -13.15
C GLU A 254 -5.16 -11.86 -12.79
N LEU A 255 -5.16 -11.21 -11.62
CA LEU A 255 -6.18 -10.24 -11.24
C LEU A 255 -6.17 -9.02 -12.19
N ALA A 256 -4.99 -8.48 -12.52
CA ALA A 256 -4.83 -7.39 -13.49
C ALA A 256 -5.38 -7.79 -14.86
N LYS A 257 -5.04 -8.98 -15.37
CA LYS A 257 -5.56 -9.54 -16.62
C LYS A 257 -7.08 -9.68 -16.61
N ALA A 258 -7.67 -10.13 -15.49
CA ALA A 258 -9.12 -10.24 -15.33
C ALA A 258 -9.82 -8.87 -15.33
N ALA A 259 -9.11 -7.80 -14.94
CA ALA A 259 -9.57 -6.42 -15.09
C ALA A 259 -9.40 -5.86 -16.52
N GLY A 260 -8.67 -6.59 -17.39
CA GLY A 260 -8.44 -6.23 -18.78
C GLY A 260 -7.11 -5.55 -19.06
N TYR A 261 -6.19 -5.48 -18.08
CA TYR A 261 -4.83 -5.01 -18.33
C TYR A 261 -4.03 -6.05 -19.13
N ARG A 262 -3.12 -5.57 -19.94
CA ARG A 262 -2.12 -6.37 -20.66
C ARG A 262 -0.70 -6.10 -20.13
N GLU A 263 -0.56 -4.99 -19.43
CA GLU A 263 0.67 -4.48 -18.88
C GLU A 263 0.43 -3.95 -17.47
N SER A 264 1.43 -4.06 -16.63
CA SER A 264 1.60 -3.27 -15.42
C SER A 264 2.74 -2.28 -15.64
N VAL A 265 3.16 -1.58 -14.58
CA VAL A 265 4.36 -0.75 -14.66
C VAL A 265 5.41 -1.21 -13.66
N LEU A 266 6.66 -0.90 -13.96
CA LEU A 266 7.80 -0.94 -13.05
C LEU A 266 8.12 0.49 -12.64
N LEU A 267 8.31 0.74 -11.36
CA LEU A 267 8.84 2.01 -10.88
C LEU A 267 10.36 1.97 -10.97
N THR A 268 10.95 2.92 -11.69
CA THR A 268 12.38 3.01 -11.97
C THR A 268 12.92 4.36 -11.50
N ASP A 269 14.23 4.56 -11.57
CA ASP A 269 14.89 5.85 -11.32
C ASP A 269 14.56 6.95 -12.36
N ARG A 270 13.80 6.60 -13.41
CA ARG A 270 13.36 7.52 -14.47
C ARG A 270 11.84 7.71 -14.50
N GLY A 271 11.14 7.27 -13.48
CA GLY A 271 9.69 7.21 -13.43
C GLY A 271 9.17 5.80 -13.67
N TRP A 272 7.92 5.65 -14.07
CA TRP A 272 7.36 4.33 -14.34
C TRP A 272 7.49 3.94 -15.82
N GLU A 273 7.73 2.65 -16.06
CA GLU A 273 7.91 2.07 -17.38
C GLU A 273 6.96 0.87 -17.56
N PRO A 274 6.27 0.74 -18.73
CA PRO A 274 5.35 -0.37 -18.97
C PRO A 274 6.09 -1.72 -18.98
N CYS A 275 5.40 -2.73 -18.48
CA CYS A 275 5.89 -4.10 -18.38
C CYS A 275 4.76 -5.08 -18.69
N PRO A 276 4.91 -6.02 -19.65
CA PRO A 276 3.91 -7.05 -19.94
C PRO A 276 3.60 -7.90 -18.70
N LEU A 277 2.30 -8.26 -18.55
CA LEU A 277 1.81 -9.14 -17.49
C LEU A 277 1.97 -10.62 -17.83
#